data_1b9296a631e29575de8b7139a73b11ad
#
_entry.id   1b9296a631e29575de8b7139a73b11ad
#
_cell.length_a   1.000
_cell.length_b   1.000
_cell.length_c   1.000
_cell.angle_alpha   90.00
_cell.angle_beta   90.00
_cell.angle_gamma   90.00
#
_symmetry.space_group_name_H-M   'P 1'
#
loop_
_entity.id
_entity.type
_entity.pdbx_description
1 polymer ?
#
loop_
_entity_poly.entity_id
_entity_poly.type
_entity_poly.pdbx_seq_one_letter_code
_entity_poly.pdbx_strand_id
1 'polypeptide(L)'
;MTIDELRQRIDQLDERLVELLNERAHCALEIGKLKRTLGLEIYQPDREADVLTHVRTHGKQTGSPLEGDAIARVFERIIDEARRIERATAHRQSGSREDG
;
A
#
# COMPACT_ATOMS: atom_id res chain seq x y z
N MET A 1 -30.40 12.23 -2.06
CA MET A 1 -29.94 10.82 -2.16
C MET A 1 -30.51 9.98 -1.03
N THR A 2 -30.97 8.79 -1.34
CA THR A 2 -31.41 7.82 -0.32
C THR A 2 -30.23 7.12 0.32
N ILE A 3 -30.49 6.46 1.44
CA ILE A 3 -29.47 5.63 2.11
C ILE A 3 -28.99 4.51 1.18
N ASP A 4 -29.90 3.87 0.43
CA ASP A 4 -29.54 2.80 -0.49
C ASP A 4 -28.66 3.29 -1.63
N GLU A 5 -28.96 4.47 -2.19
CA GLU A 5 -28.14 5.08 -3.23
C GLU A 5 -26.74 5.40 -2.71
N LEU A 6 -26.63 5.93 -1.49
CA LEU A 6 -25.34 6.23 -0.86
C LEU A 6 -24.55 4.96 -0.59
N ARG A 7 -25.20 3.89 -0.14
CA ARG A 7 -24.55 2.59 0.06
C ARG A 7 -24.04 2.00 -1.24
N GLN A 8 -24.81 2.11 -2.32
CA GLN A 8 -24.34 1.68 -3.66
C GLN A 8 -23.11 2.48 -4.08
N ARG A 9 -23.11 3.78 -3.80
CA ARG A 9 -21.95 4.63 -4.10
C ARG A 9 -20.71 4.19 -3.30
N ILE A 10 -20.90 3.87 -2.02
CA ILE A 10 -19.80 3.36 -1.17
C ILE A 10 -19.27 2.05 -1.74
N ASP A 11 -20.16 1.13 -2.16
CA ASP A 11 -19.73 -0.15 -2.74
C ASP A 11 -18.85 0.05 -3.97
N GLN A 12 -19.23 0.99 -4.84
CA GLN A 12 -18.44 1.33 -6.03
C GLN A 12 -17.08 1.91 -5.65
N LEU A 13 -17.04 2.78 -4.63
CA LEU A 13 -15.80 3.35 -4.14
C LEU A 13 -14.89 2.28 -3.52
N ASP A 14 -15.46 1.33 -2.79
CA ASP A 14 -14.72 0.22 -2.18
C ASP A 14 -14.08 -0.65 -3.27
N GLU A 15 -14.82 -0.95 -4.34
CA GLU A 15 -14.28 -1.69 -5.48
C GLU A 15 -13.07 -0.97 -6.10
N ARG A 16 -13.18 0.34 -6.28
CA ARG A 16 -12.07 1.16 -6.79
C ARG A 16 -10.88 1.18 -5.82
N LEU A 17 -11.16 1.25 -4.53
CA LEU A 17 -10.10 1.18 -3.52
C LEU A 17 -9.34 -0.14 -3.60
N VAL A 18 -10.04 -1.26 -3.74
CA VAL A 18 -9.41 -2.58 -3.89
C VAL A 18 -8.53 -2.61 -5.14
N GLU A 19 -9.02 -2.11 -6.26
CA GLU A 19 -8.25 -2.03 -7.50
C GLU A 19 -6.98 -1.20 -7.33
N LEU A 20 -7.09 -0.03 -6.70
CA LEU A 20 -5.94 0.86 -6.45
C LEU A 20 -4.94 0.23 -5.49
N LEU A 21 -5.41 -0.43 -4.45
CA LEU A 21 -4.54 -1.14 -3.51
C LEU A 21 -3.75 -2.25 -4.20
N ASN A 22 -4.39 -2.99 -5.11
CA ASN A 22 -3.72 -4.03 -5.88
C ASN A 22 -2.70 -3.46 -6.86
N GLU A 23 -3.02 -2.35 -7.53
CA GLU A 23 -2.06 -1.66 -8.40
C GLU A 23 -0.83 -1.23 -7.62
N ARG A 24 -1.05 -0.64 -6.44
CA ARG A 24 0.04 -0.23 -5.55
C ARG A 24 0.87 -1.43 -5.09
N ALA A 25 0.21 -2.54 -4.76
CA ALA A 25 0.88 -3.77 -4.35
C ALA A 25 1.77 -4.33 -5.47
N HIS A 26 1.29 -4.30 -6.72
CA HIS A 26 2.11 -4.71 -7.87
C HIS A 26 3.37 -3.85 -8.00
N CYS A 27 3.24 -2.53 -7.85
CA CYS A 27 4.40 -1.63 -7.84
C CYS A 27 5.38 -1.97 -6.73
N ALA A 28 4.86 -2.24 -5.53
CA ALA A 28 5.70 -2.60 -4.38
C ALA A 28 6.47 -3.89 -4.63
N LEU A 29 5.81 -4.90 -5.24
CA LEU A 29 6.47 -6.17 -5.60
C LEU A 29 7.55 -5.96 -6.65
N GLU A 30 7.32 -5.13 -7.64
CA GLU A 30 8.32 -4.81 -8.66
C GLU A 30 9.53 -4.09 -8.04
N ILE A 31 9.30 -3.15 -7.14
CA ILE A 31 10.36 -2.48 -6.40
C ILE A 31 11.16 -3.50 -5.57
N GLY A 32 10.46 -4.43 -4.91
CA GLY A 32 11.11 -5.49 -4.14
C GLY A 32 12.04 -6.35 -4.98
N LYS A 33 11.62 -6.71 -6.20
CA LYS A 33 12.45 -7.46 -7.14
C LYS A 33 13.71 -6.67 -7.52
N LEU A 34 13.55 -5.39 -7.82
CA LEU A 34 14.69 -4.52 -8.18
C LEU A 34 15.66 -4.35 -7.01
N LYS A 35 15.15 -4.18 -5.80
CA LYS A 35 15.99 -4.11 -4.60
C LYS A 35 16.83 -5.36 -4.42
N ARG A 36 16.23 -6.54 -4.58
CA ARG A 36 16.96 -7.82 -4.48
C ARG A 36 18.06 -7.92 -5.55
N THR A 37 17.74 -7.53 -6.79
CA THR A 37 18.69 -7.53 -7.89
C THR A 37 19.87 -6.59 -7.62
N LEU A 38 19.58 -5.43 -7.01
CA LEU A 38 20.59 -4.40 -6.71
C LEU A 38 21.28 -4.60 -5.35
N GLY A 39 20.86 -5.58 -4.57
CA GLY A 39 21.39 -5.82 -3.23
C GLY A 39 20.97 -4.79 -2.20
N LEU A 40 19.81 -4.15 -2.40
CA LEU A 40 19.32 -3.12 -1.49
C LEU A 40 18.43 -3.72 -0.40
N GLU A 41 18.38 -3.02 0.73
CA GLU A 41 17.51 -3.39 1.86
C GLU A 41 16.04 -3.26 1.47
N ILE A 42 15.22 -4.26 1.85
CA ILE A 42 13.76 -4.21 1.64
C ILE A 42 13.14 -3.17 2.57
N TYR A 43 13.56 -3.17 3.84
CA TYR A 43 13.03 -2.24 4.84
C TYR A 43 13.76 -0.90 4.73
N GLN A 44 13.00 0.15 4.41
CA GLN A 44 13.51 1.52 4.28
C GLN A 44 12.63 2.46 5.10
N PRO A 45 12.93 2.64 6.39
CA PRO A 45 12.10 3.48 7.29
C PRO A 45 11.99 4.93 6.82
N ASP A 46 13.03 5.48 6.21
CA ASP A 46 13.00 6.85 5.70
C ASP A 46 11.96 7.00 4.58
N ARG A 47 11.89 6.02 3.68
CA ARG A 47 10.88 6.02 2.61
C ARG A 47 9.47 5.90 3.17
N GLU A 48 9.27 5.05 4.19
CA GLU A 48 7.96 4.88 4.83
C GLU A 48 7.51 6.18 5.49
N ALA A 49 8.43 6.89 6.16
CA ALA A 49 8.15 8.20 6.76
C ALA A 49 7.76 9.22 5.68
N ASP A 50 8.44 9.21 4.54
CA ASP A 50 8.12 10.10 3.42
C ASP A 50 6.73 9.82 2.86
N VAL A 51 6.35 8.56 2.73
CA VAL A 51 5.00 8.17 2.27
C VAL A 51 3.94 8.72 3.22
N LEU A 52 4.14 8.53 4.53
CA LEU A 52 3.18 9.00 5.53
C LEU A 52 3.04 10.53 5.50
N THR A 53 4.15 11.25 5.37
CA THR A 53 4.13 12.71 5.23
C THR A 53 3.38 13.14 3.98
N HIS A 54 3.66 12.47 2.86
CA HIS A 54 3.02 12.77 1.57
C HIS A 54 1.49 12.60 1.65
N VAL A 55 1.02 11.45 2.16
CA VAL A 55 -0.41 11.19 2.23
C VAL A 55 -1.11 12.07 3.26
N ARG A 56 -0.45 12.39 4.36
CA ARG A 56 -0.97 13.30 5.38
C ARG A 56 -1.20 14.69 4.79
N THR A 57 -0.23 15.19 4.03
CA THR A 57 -0.32 16.48 3.36
C THR A 57 -1.43 16.48 2.30
N HIS A 58 -1.51 15.43 1.50
CA HIS A 58 -2.53 15.30 0.47
C HIS A 58 -3.94 15.22 1.09
N GLY A 59 -4.10 14.52 2.21
CA GLY A 59 -5.35 14.45 2.94
C GLY A 59 -5.84 15.82 3.39
N LYS A 60 -4.92 16.68 3.85
CA LYS A 60 -5.26 18.07 4.21
C LYS A 60 -5.73 18.88 3.01
N GLN A 61 -5.11 18.67 1.84
CA GLN A 61 -5.46 19.40 0.60
C GLN A 61 -6.82 18.99 0.06
N THR A 62 -7.21 17.73 0.23
CA THR A 62 -8.50 17.22 -0.26
C THR A 62 -9.65 17.53 0.69
N GLY A 63 -9.33 18.01 1.90
CA GLY A 63 -10.32 18.38 2.90
C GLY A 63 -10.92 17.21 3.66
N SER A 64 -11.95 17.49 4.41
CA SER A 64 -12.62 16.53 5.28
C SER A 64 -13.58 15.61 4.51
N PRO A 65 -14.06 14.49 5.12
CA PRO A 65 -14.04 14.24 6.57
C PRO A 65 -12.81 13.54 7.11
N LEU A 66 -11.95 12.93 6.27
CA LEU A 66 -10.75 12.26 6.76
C LEU A 66 -9.58 13.25 6.86
N GLU A 67 -9.13 13.47 8.09
CA GLU A 67 -7.96 14.33 8.36
C GLU A 67 -6.65 13.58 8.09
N GLY A 68 -5.54 14.35 7.98
CA GLY A 68 -4.24 13.82 7.66
C GLY A 68 -3.78 12.67 8.56
N ASP A 69 -4.01 12.77 9.87
CA ASP A 69 -3.62 11.70 10.81
C ASP A 69 -4.43 10.42 10.61
N ALA A 70 -5.73 10.55 10.29
CA ALA A 70 -6.57 9.39 9.99
C ALA A 70 -6.10 8.69 8.70
N ILE A 71 -5.77 9.47 7.68
CA ILE A 71 -5.20 8.95 6.42
C ILE A 71 -3.86 8.26 6.71
N ALA A 72 -3.00 8.85 7.53
CA ALA A 72 -1.71 8.25 7.88
C ALA A 72 -1.89 6.88 8.56
N ARG A 73 -2.85 6.74 9.47
CA ARG A 73 -3.15 5.44 10.12
C ARG A 73 -3.57 4.36 9.11
N VAL A 74 -4.39 4.73 8.14
CA VAL A 74 -4.79 3.79 7.07
C VAL A 74 -3.56 3.37 6.26
N PHE A 75 -2.70 4.32 5.90
CA PHE A 75 -1.49 4.04 5.11
C PHE A 75 -0.44 3.25 5.87
N GLU A 76 -0.36 3.38 7.19
CA GLU A 76 0.48 2.50 8.01
C GLU A 76 0.12 1.05 7.79
N ARG A 77 -1.18 0.74 7.74
CA ARG A 77 -1.64 -0.63 7.47
C ARG A 77 -1.37 -1.06 6.03
N ILE A 78 -1.54 -0.16 5.07
CA ILE A 78 -1.23 -0.43 3.66
C ILE A 78 0.26 -0.77 3.50
N ILE A 79 1.13 0.00 4.14
CA ILE A 79 2.58 -0.23 4.12
C ILE A 79 2.92 -1.58 4.77
N ASP A 80 2.31 -1.92 5.90
CA ASP A 80 2.52 -3.19 6.58
C ASP A 80 2.14 -4.38 5.70
N GLU A 81 1.00 -4.30 5.02
CA GLU A 81 0.56 -5.35 4.12
C GLU A 81 1.49 -5.48 2.90
N ALA A 82 1.96 -4.36 2.36
CA ALA A 82 2.94 -4.36 1.26
C ALA A 82 4.23 -5.07 1.67
N ARG A 83 4.74 -4.78 2.87
CA ARG A 83 5.91 -5.48 3.42
C ARG A 83 5.66 -6.98 3.57
N ARG A 84 4.48 -7.35 4.02
CA ARG A 84 4.11 -8.76 4.20
C ARG A 84 4.19 -9.53 2.89
N ILE A 85 3.60 -9.00 1.81
CA ILE A 85 3.62 -9.67 0.52
C ILE A 85 5.02 -9.69 -0.11
N GLU A 86 5.81 -8.64 0.07
CA GLU A 86 7.20 -8.59 -0.39
C GLU A 86 8.03 -9.70 0.28
N ARG A 87 7.90 -9.87 1.59
CA ARG A 87 8.59 -10.92 2.35
C ARG A 87 8.14 -12.31 1.91
N ALA A 88 6.84 -12.53 1.77
CA ALA A 88 6.30 -13.82 1.34
C ALA A 88 6.81 -14.18 -0.07
N THR A 89 6.84 -13.22 -0.98
CA THR A 89 7.33 -13.41 -2.34
C THR A 89 8.83 -13.71 -2.35
N ALA A 90 9.62 -12.97 -1.59
CA ALA A 90 11.06 -13.18 -1.46
C ALA A 90 11.36 -14.57 -0.89
N HIS A 91 10.62 -15.00 0.14
CA HIS A 91 10.78 -16.32 0.75
C HIS A 91 10.47 -17.44 -0.24
N ARG A 92 9.39 -17.34 -0.99
CA ARG A 92 9.02 -18.32 -2.01
C ARG A 92 10.07 -18.44 -3.11
N GLN A 93 10.63 -17.32 -3.56
CA GLN A 93 11.69 -17.32 -4.59
C GLN A 93 12.97 -17.97 -4.07
N SER A 94 13.36 -17.70 -2.82
CA SER A 94 14.50 -18.33 -2.17
C SER A 94 14.30 -19.83 -2.03
N GLY A 95 13.10 -20.28 -1.59
CA GLY A 95 12.75 -21.69 -1.48
C GLY A 95 12.82 -22.41 -2.83
N SER A 96 12.32 -21.79 -3.90
CA SER A 96 12.38 -22.34 -5.25
C SER A 96 13.80 -22.53 -5.75
N ARG A 97 14.72 -21.63 -5.40
CA ARG A 97 16.14 -21.76 -5.76
C ARG A 97 16.85 -22.89 -5.02
N GLU A 98 16.49 -23.09 -3.76
CA GLU A 98 17.07 -24.16 -2.94
C GLU A 98 16.61 -25.54 -3.41
N ASP A 99 15.40 -25.66 -3.92
CA ASP A 99 14.84 -26.90 -4.43
C ASP A 99 15.35 -27.27 -5.82
N GLY A 100 15.96 -26.34 -6.49
CA GLY A 100 16.56 -26.55 -7.79
C GLY A 100 17.98 -27.06 -7.68
#